data_3c334aa62605f233d13f69353f4d279a
#
_entry.id   3c334aa62605f233d13f69353f4d279a
#
_cell.length_a   1.000
_cell.length_b   1.000
_cell.length_c   1.000
_cell.angle_alpha   90.00
_cell.angle_beta   90.00
_cell.angle_gamma   90.00
#
_symmetry.space_group_name_H-M   'P 1'
#
loop_
_entity.id
_entity.type
_entity.pdbx_description
1 polymer ?
#
loop_
_entity_poly.entity_id
_entity_poly.type
_entity_poly.pdbx_seq_one_letter_code
_entity_poly.pdbx_strand_id
1 'polypeptide(L)'
;MWLVHRYDERDRPGSTASLQIVPGPDRSWVAKAALPVGAGLALTYAYGTARYRRESREGYTFDDVPQPGTDDFTRLVEGVTGASVRSGNRVHVLRNGHQTFPAMLDAIASAQATIDLSSYIYWPGTITDRFTEALCARAEAGIEVNVVLDAYGSAKLDHGTVDRLEKAGANVAWFRPPAWYTVDKLNNRMHRRLLIVDGRLGFAGGVGIADVWTGNAEDPEHWRETHAMVEGPAVRDILGGFMENWAEAANVVLSGAHVPELATFDDGVDVQVIRSSPRSGGTATAQLFSATVAGVKERLWITTAYFAPGEAFIDLLCDAAGRGVDVKILVNGPNVDKEVVRETGQRQYGRLLEAGVRIFEYQPTMLHAKVMIADGWANLGSSNLEHRSFGLDDELMIAFTDPSLLDELAGHFAEDLEVSDEFDLNRWKQRSFAKRAREVAGDLFRQSF
;
A
#
# COMPACT_ATOMS: atom_id res chain seq x y z
N MET A 1 -15.79 -6.58 -33.13
CA MET A 1 -16.84 -6.54 -34.16
C MET A 1 -17.10 -7.97 -34.60
N TRP A 2 -18.06 -8.66 -33.98
CA TRP A 2 -18.46 -10.03 -34.29
C TRP A 2 -19.75 -9.97 -35.09
N LEU A 3 -19.70 -10.40 -36.36
CA LEU A 3 -20.86 -10.58 -37.22
C LEU A 3 -21.54 -11.90 -36.85
N VAL A 4 -22.76 -11.80 -36.34
CA VAL A 4 -23.68 -12.95 -36.18
C VAL A 4 -24.37 -13.16 -37.50
N HIS A 5 -24.08 -14.23 -38.19
CA HIS A 5 -24.91 -14.71 -39.29
C HIS A 5 -26.00 -15.64 -38.74
N ARG A 6 -27.29 -15.21 -38.93
CA ARG A 6 -28.43 -16.08 -38.80
C ARG A 6 -28.48 -17.06 -39.96
N TYR A 7 -28.56 -18.33 -39.63
CA TYR A 7 -28.87 -19.40 -40.59
C TYR A 7 -30.38 -19.60 -40.65
N ASP A 8 -30.96 -19.54 -41.89
CA ASP A 8 -32.36 -19.85 -42.21
C ASP A 8 -32.50 -21.36 -42.47
N GLU A 9 -33.39 -22.01 -41.70
CA GLU A 9 -33.74 -23.42 -41.90
C GLU A 9 -34.72 -23.57 -43.06
N ARG A 10 -34.24 -23.89 -44.25
CA ARG A 10 -35.06 -24.59 -45.31
C ARG A 10 -34.13 -25.01 -46.46
N ASP A 11 -33.71 -26.28 -46.44
CA ASP A 11 -33.72 -27.19 -47.60
C ASP A 11 -32.88 -28.43 -47.27
N ARG A 12 -33.57 -29.61 -47.18
CA ARG A 12 -32.91 -30.92 -47.33
C ARG A 12 -33.22 -31.43 -48.73
N PRO A 13 -32.25 -32.12 -49.41
CA PRO A 13 -32.24 -33.59 -49.40
C PRO A 13 -30.88 -34.22 -49.34
N GLY A 14 -30.85 -35.37 -48.72
CA GLY A 14 -29.91 -36.44 -48.58
C GLY A 14 -28.66 -36.51 -49.42
N SER A 15 -27.50 -36.49 -48.71
CA SER A 15 -26.32 -37.24 -49.16
C SER A 15 -25.49 -37.57 -47.91
N THR A 16 -25.12 -38.83 -47.75
CA THR A 16 -24.17 -39.35 -46.79
C THR A 16 -22.80 -38.74 -47.07
N ALA A 17 -22.47 -37.66 -46.35
CA ALA A 17 -21.11 -37.10 -46.35
C ALA A 17 -20.31 -37.81 -45.24
N SER A 18 -19.32 -38.56 -45.65
CA SER A 18 -18.26 -39.08 -44.77
C SER A 18 -17.57 -37.91 -44.06
N LEU A 19 -17.61 -37.89 -42.71
CA LEU A 19 -16.84 -36.96 -41.88
C LEU A 19 -15.32 -37.17 -42.19
N GLN A 20 -14.77 -36.32 -43.03
CA GLN A 20 -13.31 -36.15 -43.08
C GLN A 20 -12.88 -35.43 -41.83
N ILE A 21 -12.17 -36.14 -40.93
CA ILE A 21 -11.48 -35.55 -39.79
C ILE A 21 -10.38 -34.65 -40.37
N VAL A 22 -10.62 -33.35 -40.36
CA VAL A 22 -9.58 -32.36 -40.66
C VAL A 22 -8.56 -32.43 -39.53
N PRO A 23 -7.27 -32.70 -39.77
CA PRO A 23 -6.26 -32.66 -38.72
C PRO A 23 -6.26 -31.27 -38.08
N GLY A 24 -6.37 -31.22 -36.76
CA GLY A 24 -6.29 -29.93 -36.01
C GLY A 24 -4.95 -29.25 -36.32
N PRO A 25 -4.89 -27.92 -36.23
CA PRO A 25 -3.67 -27.17 -36.53
C PRO A 25 -2.50 -27.71 -35.73
N ASP A 26 -1.40 -27.95 -36.40
CA ASP A 26 -0.13 -28.41 -35.83
C ASP A 26 0.30 -27.43 -34.73
N ARG A 27 0.24 -27.86 -33.46
CA ARG A 27 0.61 -27.04 -32.29
C ARG A 27 2.13 -26.95 -32.06
N SER A 28 2.94 -27.52 -32.94
CA SER A 28 4.41 -27.50 -32.82
C SER A 28 5.00 -26.09 -32.88
N TRP A 29 4.31 -25.12 -33.51
CA TRP A 29 4.73 -23.75 -33.55
C TRP A 29 4.57 -23.05 -32.16
N VAL A 30 3.59 -23.47 -31.35
CA VAL A 30 3.39 -22.93 -29.98
C VAL A 30 4.60 -23.26 -29.12
N ALA A 31 5.09 -24.50 -29.17
CA ALA A 31 6.30 -24.90 -28.46
C ALA A 31 7.56 -24.18 -28.97
N LYS A 32 7.66 -23.97 -30.31
CA LYS A 32 8.77 -23.23 -30.91
C LYS A 32 8.77 -21.73 -30.59
N ALA A 33 7.61 -21.14 -30.40
CA ALA A 33 7.47 -19.72 -29.98
C ALA A 33 7.61 -19.53 -28.47
N ALA A 34 7.21 -20.51 -27.66
CA ALA A 34 7.24 -20.41 -26.20
C ALA A 34 8.68 -20.29 -25.65
N LEU A 35 9.65 -20.99 -26.23
CA LEU A 35 11.05 -20.95 -25.80
C LEU A 35 11.70 -19.54 -25.95
N PRO A 36 11.66 -18.91 -27.15
CA PRO A 36 12.26 -17.55 -27.29
C PRO A 36 11.50 -16.50 -26.53
N VAL A 37 10.17 -16.60 -26.38
CA VAL A 37 9.37 -15.69 -25.54
C VAL A 37 9.75 -15.85 -24.07
N GLY A 38 9.83 -17.09 -23.57
CA GLY A 38 10.28 -17.38 -22.21
C GLY A 38 11.70 -16.88 -21.93
N ALA A 39 12.63 -17.08 -22.87
CA ALA A 39 13.99 -16.58 -22.77
C ALA A 39 14.04 -15.03 -22.78
N GLY A 40 13.24 -14.37 -23.61
CA GLY A 40 13.11 -12.92 -23.65
C GLY A 40 12.59 -12.34 -22.33
N LEU A 41 11.55 -12.95 -21.76
CA LEU A 41 11.00 -12.54 -20.45
C LEU A 41 12.04 -12.75 -19.33
N ALA A 42 12.76 -13.89 -19.33
CA ALA A 42 13.80 -14.16 -18.35
C ALA A 42 14.97 -13.15 -18.44
N LEU A 43 15.39 -12.79 -19.65
CA LEU A 43 16.43 -11.78 -19.87
C LEU A 43 15.98 -10.38 -19.45
N THR A 44 14.74 -10.00 -19.75
CA THR A 44 14.17 -8.72 -19.33
C THR A 44 14.07 -8.64 -17.82
N TYR A 45 13.63 -9.71 -17.18
CA TYR A 45 13.59 -9.82 -15.72
C TYR A 45 15.00 -9.75 -15.10
N ALA A 46 15.97 -10.49 -15.65
CA ALA A 46 17.35 -10.46 -15.18
C ALA A 46 18.00 -9.07 -15.33
N TYR A 47 17.74 -8.41 -16.46
CA TYR A 47 18.20 -7.04 -16.69
C TYR A 47 17.57 -6.05 -15.70
N GLY A 48 16.24 -6.12 -15.51
CA GLY A 48 15.53 -5.32 -14.51
C GLY A 48 16.08 -5.52 -13.11
N THR A 49 16.32 -6.80 -12.73
CA THR A 49 16.91 -7.15 -11.42
C THR A 49 18.34 -6.61 -11.25
N ALA A 50 19.16 -6.69 -12.31
CA ALA A 50 20.53 -6.18 -12.26
C ALA A 50 20.56 -4.64 -12.15
N ARG A 51 19.70 -3.96 -12.90
CA ARG A 51 19.54 -2.51 -12.84
C ARG A 51 19.09 -2.07 -11.45
N TYR A 52 18.05 -2.69 -10.91
CA TYR A 52 17.54 -2.42 -9.58
C TYR A 52 18.59 -2.59 -8.49
N ARG A 53 19.35 -3.71 -8.52
CA ARG A 53 20.43 -3.94 -7.55
C ARG A 53 21.49 -2.85 -7.55
N ARG A 54 21.71 -2.22 -8.69
CA ARG A 54 22.59 -1.06 -8.80
C ARG A 54 21.96 0.17 -8.15
N GLU A 55 20.72 0.50 -8.51
CA GLU A 55 19.99 1.65 -7.98
C GLU A 55 19.76 1.54 -6.47
N SER A 56 19.48 0.34 -5.92
CA SER A 56 19.27 0.13 -4.48
C SER A 56 20.55 0.24 -3.62
N ARG A 57 21.73 0.24 -4.24
CA ARG A 57 23.03 0.46 -3.57
C ARG A 57 23.41 1.93 -3.54
N GLU A 58 22.87 2.73 -4.47
CA GLU A 58 23.28 4.13 -4.61
C GLU A 58 22.68 5.03 -3.53
N GLY A 59 21.61 4.64 -2.84
CA GLY A 59 21.02 5.34 -1.69
C GLY A 59 21.03 6.88 -1.77
N TYR A 60 20.43 7.52 -0.79
CA TYR A 60 20.55 8.97 -0.63
C TYR A 60 21.72 9.31 0.28
N THR A 61 22.52 10.32 -0.06
CA THR A 61 23.56 10.90 0.79
C THR A 61 23.03 12.19 1.40
N PHE A 62 23.36 12.43 2.65
CA PHE A 62 22.89 13.60 3.40
C PHE A 62 24.11 14.25 4.09
N ASP A 63 24.26 15.58 3.96
CA ASP A 63 25.36 16.30 4.60
C ASP A 63 24.96 16.78 6.01
N ASP A 64 23.80 17.40 6.17
CA ASP A 64 23.29 17.91 7.45
C ASP A 64 21.76 17.81 7.44
N VAL A 65 21.21 16.79 8.09
CA VAL A 65 19.76 16.60 8.18
C VAL A 65 19.24 17.14 9.49
N PRO A 66 18.28 18.06 9.46
CA PRO A 66 17.62 18.53 10.67
C PRO A 66 16.96 17.40 11.45
N GLN A 67 16.88 17.56 12.78
CA GLN A 67 16.24 16.59 13.65
C GLN A 67 14.73 16.54 13.38
N PRO A 68 14.13 15.32 13.21
CA PRO A 68 12.69 15.15 13.11
C PRO A 68 11.92 15.81 14.26
N GLY A 69 10.85 16.53 13.93
CA GLY A 69 10.07 17.31 14.89
C GLY A 69 10.46 18.78 14.98
N THR A 70 11.49 19.22 14.26
CA THR A 70 11.84 20.65 14.14
C THR A 70 11.20 21.27 12.88
N ASP A 71 11.04 22.60 12.90
CA ASP A 71 10.55 23.34 11.73
C ASP A 71 11.47 23.17 10.50
N ASP A 72 12.78 23.05 10.74
CA ASP A 72 13.76 22.80 9.67
C ASP A 72 13.55 21.44 9.03
N PHE A 73 13.24 20.42 9.82
CA PHE A 73 12.90 19.10 9.28
C PHE A 73 11.59 19.13 8.49
N THR A 74 10.58 19.84 9.00
CA THR A 74 9.30 20.04 8.32
C THR A 74 9.49 20.70 6.94
N ARG A 75 10.35 21.74 6.87
CA ARG A 75 10.72 22.38 5.58
C ARG A 75 11.52 21.47 4.66
N LEU A 76 12.40 20.62 5.22
CA LEU A 76 13.11 19.62 4.42
C LEU A 76 12.13 18.62 3.80
N VAL A 77 11.17 18.08 4.59
CA VAL A 77 10.13 17.18 4.09
C VAL A 77 9.33 17.85 2.97
N GLU A 78 8.92 19.10 3.15
CA GLU A 78 8.23 19.85 2.10
C GLU A 78 9.08 19.98 0.82
N GLY A 79 10.36 20.31 0.97
CA GLY A 79 11.28 20.49 -0.16
C GLY A 79 11.53 19.20 -0.95
N VAL A 80 11.69 18.04 -0.27
CA VAL A 80 12.03 16.78 -0.93
C VAL A 80 10.82 16.02 -1.44
N THR A 81 9.63 16.24 -0.85
CA THR A 81 8.40 15.50 -1.19
C THR A 81 7.36 16.36 -1.91
N GLY A 82 7.45 17.68 -1.83
CA GLY A 82 6.42 18.61 -2.29
C GLY A 82 5.17 18.64 -1.39
N ALA A 83 5.21 18.02 -0.20
CA ALA A 83 4.09 17.92 0.72
C ALA A 83 4.03 19.17 1.63
N SER A 84 3.23 20.16 1.27
CA SER A 84 3.07 21.39 2.07
C SER A 84 2.41 21.11 3.42
N VAL A 85 2.82 21.86 4.44
CA VAL A 85 2.17 21.85 5.75
C VAL A 85 0.76 22.42 5.61
N ARG A 86 -0.21 21.71 6.19
CA ARG A 86 -1.58 22.17 6.36
C ARG A 86 -1.88 22.31 7.84
N SER A 87 -2.10 23.53 8.28
CA SER A 87 -2.45 23.83 9.68
C SER A 87 -3.96 23.74 9.93
N GLY A 88 -4.34 23.48 11.16
CA GLY A 88 -5.74 23.51 11.60
C GLY A 88 -6.53 22.24 11.20
N ASN A 89 -5.92 21.08 11.34
CA ASN A 89 -6.60 19.80 11.12
C ASN A 89 -6.97 19.12 12.42
N ARG A 90 -7.99 18.27 12.39
CA ARG A 90 -8.24 17.23 13.39
C ARG A 90 -7.84 15.89 12.82
N VAL A 91 -7.05 15.15 13.59
CA VAL A 91 -6.57 13.82 13.23
C VAL A 91 -6.98 12.86 14.34
N HIS A 92 -7.60 11.74 13.94
CA HIS A 92 -7.90 10.63 14.83
C HIS A 92 -7.16 9.39 14.33
N VAL A 93 -6.36 8.81 15.20
CA VAL A 93 -5.71 7.52 14.92
C VAL A 93 -6.74 6.41 15.18
N LEU A 94 -7.00 5.59 14.19
CA LEU A 94 -7.94 4.47 14.26
C LEU A 94 -7.15 3.17 14.31
N ARG A 95 -7.25 2.48 15.44
CA ARG A 95 -6.56 1.20 15.66
C ARG A 95 -7.48 0.06 15.29
N ASN A 96 -7.03 -0.78 14.35
CA ASN A 96 -7.70 -1.98 13.86
C ASN A 96 -9.08 -1.71 13.20
N GLY A 97 -9.67 -2.77 12.65
CA GLY A 97 -10.94 -2.65 11.94
C GLY A 97 -12.13 -2.31 12.83
N HIS A 98 -12.08 -2.68 14.12
CA HIS A 98 -13.19 -2.40 15.04
C HIS A 98 -13.42 -0.90 15.25
N GLN A 99 -12.40 -0.05 15.07
CA GLN A 99 -12.55 1.41 15.06
C GLN A 99 -12.72 1.95 13.64
N THR A 100 -11.94 1.42 12.68
CA THR A 100 -11.88 1.97 11.33
C THR A 100 -13.17 1.74 10.55
N PHE A 101 -13.70 0.53 10.53
CA PHE A 101 -14.87 0.23 9.70
C PHE A 101 -16.16 0.92 10.15
N PRO A 102 -16.49 0.97 11.45
CA PRO A 102 -17.64 1.77 11.88
C PRO A 102 -17.49 3.25 11.50
N ALA A 103 -16.33 3.87 11.75
CA ALA A 103 -16.10 5.27 11.40
C ALA A 103 -16.25 5.52 9.89
N MET A 104 -15.71 4.65 9.03
CA MET A 104 -15.86 4.75 7.57
C MET A 104 -17.32 4.56 7.12
N LEU A 105 -18.03 3.58 7.66
CA LEU A 105 -19.44 3.30 7.31
C LEU A 105 -20.37 4.43 7.77
N ASP A 106 -20.13 5.00 8.96
CA ASP A 106 -20.88 6.15 9.48
C ASP A 106 -20.61 7.39 8.61
N ALA A 107 -19.38 7.61 8.17
CA ALA A 107 -19.04 8.67 7.24
C ALA A 107 -19.75 8.50 5.89
N ILE A 108 -19.74 7.29 5.30
CA ILE A 108 -20.48 6.99 4.07
C ILE A 108 -21.96 7.26 4.26
N ALA A 109 -22.57 6.79 5.36
CA ALA A 109 -23.99 6.98 5.64
C ALA A 109 -24.38 8.46 5.78
N SER A 110 -23.45 9.31 6.27
CA SER A 110 -23.68 10.75 6.47
C SER A 110 -23.42 11.61 5.22
N ALA A 111 -22.86 11.05 4.14
CA ALA A 111 -22.50 11.78 2.93
C ALA A 111 -23.67 12.58 2.34
N GLN A 112 -23.39 13.82 1.93
CA GLN A 112 -24.38 14.75 1.39
C GLN A 112 -24.19 15.06 -0.11
N ALA A 113 -22.97 14.91 -0.63
CA ALA A 113 -22.63 15.28 -2.00
C ALA A 113 -21.77 14.24 -2.72
N THR A 114 -20.64 13.80 -2.13
CA THR A 114 -19.67 12.96 -2.82
C THR A 114 -19.07 11.90 -1.91
N ILE A 115 -18.75 10.74 -2.49
CA ILE A 115 -17.95 9.69 -1.87
C ILE A 115 -16.90 9.25 -2.87
N ASP A 116 -15.62 9.37 -2.52
CA ASP A 116 -14.47 8.97 -3.32
C ASP A 116 -13.69 7.88 -2.57
N LEU A 117 -13.75 6.63 -3.06
CA LEU A 117 -13.13 5.46 -2.44
C LEU A 117 -12.05 4.88 -3.34
N SER A 118 -10.84 4.73 -2.83
CA SER A 118 -9.80 3.91 -3.46
C SER A 118 -9.38 2.75 -2.57
N SER A 119 -9.27 1.55 -3.14
CA SER A 119 -8.81 0.37 -2.40
C SER A 119 -7.89 -0.51 -3.24
N TYR A 120 -6.74 -0.86 -2.64
CA TYR A 120 -5.87 -1.89 -3.20
C TYR A 120 -6.51 -3.27 -3.09
N ILE A 121 -7.08 -3.57 -1.91
CA ILE A 121 -7.76 -4.84 -1.63
C ILE A 121 -9.25 -4.57 -1.37
N TYR A 122 -10.08 -5.21 -2.18
CA TYR A 122 -11.52 -5.29 -2.00
C TYR A 122 -11.91 -6.76 -2.25
N TRP A 123 -11.91 -7.57 -1.18
CA TRP A 123 -12.14 -9.01 -1.29
C TRP A 123 -13.54 -9.39 -0.83
N PRO A 124 -14.13 -10.48 -1.37
CA PRO A 124 -15.43 -10.97 -0.92
C PRO A 124 -15.43 -11.26 0.59
N GLY A 125 -16.51 -10.88 1.26
CA GLY A 125 -16.69 -11.09 2.70
C GLY A 125 -17.78 -10.19 3.28
N THR A 126 -18.06 -10.39 4.56
CA THR A 126 -19.13 -9.67 5.28
C THR A 126 -18.92 -8.16 5.28
N ILE A 127 -17.69 -7.70 5.50
CA ILE A 127 -17.40 -6.27 5.51
C ILE A 127 -17.55 -5.66 4.11
N THR A 128 -17.18 -6.40 3.07
CA THR A 128 -17.33 -6.00 1.67
C THR A 128 -18.80 -5.82 1.31
N ASP A 129 -19.67 -6.73 1.75
CA ASP A 129 -21.11 -6.59 1.55
C ASP A 129 -21.66 -5.34 2.22
N ARG A 130 -21.27 -5.06 3.47
CA ARG A 130 -21.68 -3.85 4.20
C ARG A 130 -21.24 -2.57 3.51
N PHE A 131 -19.98 -2.50 3.02
CA PHE A 131 -19.49 -1.36 2.26
C PHE A 131 -20.28 -1.19 0.93
N THR A 132 -20.47 -2.29 0.22
CA THR A 132 -21.22 -2.29 -1.05
C THR A 132 -22.66 -1.80 -0.84
N GLU A 133 -23.35 -2.29 0.19
CA GLU A 133 -24.71 -1.84 0.54
C GLU A 133 -24.75 -0.34 0.90
N ALA A 134 -23.80 0.14 1.71
CA ALA A 134 -23.73 1.54 2.10
C ALA A 134 -23.47 2.46 0.89
N LEU A 135 -22.54 2.08 0.00
CA LEU A 135 -22.23 2.83 -1.22
C LEU A 135 -23.42 2.82 -2.21
N CYS A 136 -24.06 1.67 -2.41
CA CYS A 136 -25.27 1.57 -3.25
C CYS A 136 -26.38 2.47 -2.72
N ALA A 137 -26.68 2.42 -1.42
CA ALA A 137 -27.71 3.26 -0.81
C ALA A 137 -27.45 4.76 -0.99
N ARG A 138 -26.19 5.19 -0.97
CA ARG A 138 -25.84 6.60 -1.22
C ARG A 138 -25.95 6.97 -2.70
N ALA A 139 -25.48 6.11 -3.61
CA ALA A 139 -25.62 6.31 -5.05
C ALA A 139 -27.10 6.39 -5.47
N GLU A 140 -27.95 5.49 -4.97
CA GLU A 140 -29.42 5.51 -5.18
C GLU A 140 -30.08 6.77 -4.61
N ALA A 141 -29.52 7.35 -3.55
CA ALA A 141 -29.97 8.63 -2.98
C ALA A 141 -29.48 9.86 -3.78
N GLY A 142 -28.72 9.67 -4.86
CA GLY A 142 -28.23 10.73 -5.74
C GLY A 142 -26.89 11.34 -5.30
N ILE A 143 -26.19 10.73 -4.36
CA ILE A 143 -24.81 11.09 -4.01
C ILE A 143 -23.87 10.60 -5.11
N GLU A 144 -22.93 11.42 -5.54
CA GLU A 144 -21.89 11.00 -6.49
C GLU A 144 -20.89 10.06 -5.82
N VAL A 145 -20.88 8.79 -6.22
CA VAL A 145 -20.02 7.75 -5.65
C VAL A 145 -19.01 7.31 -6.71
N ASN A 146 -17.71 7.52 -6.42
CA ASN A 146 -16.61 7.11 -7.27
C ASN A 146 -15.75 6.06 -6.54
N VAL A 147 -15.55 4.91 -7.18
CA VAL A 147 -14.78 3.79 -6.61
C VAL A 147 -13.68 3.42 -7.58
N VAL A 148 -12.42 3.51 -7.14
CA VAL A 148 -11.28 3.00 -7.91
C VAL A 148 -10.65 1.79 -7.22
N LEU A 149 -10.55 0.69 -7.94
CA LEU A 149 -10.05 -0.59 -7.45
C LEU A 149 -8.77 -0.98 -8.18
N ASP A 150 -7.74 -1.41 -7.45
CA ASP A 150 -6.57 -1.97 -8.10
C ASP A 150 -6.91 -3.33 -8.72
N ALA A 151 -6.61 -3.49 -10.01
CA ALA A 151 -7.00 -4.69 -10.75
C ALA A 151 -6.29 -5.98 -10.31
N TYR A 152 -5.13 -5.86 -9.65
CA TYR A 152 -4.40 -7.01 -9.11
C TYR A 152 -4.81 -7.31 -7.66
N GLY A 153 -4.78 -6.30 -6.81
CA GLY A 153 -5.12 -6.45 -5.39
C GLY A 153 -6.58 -6.86 -5.16
N SER A 154 -7.49 -6.35 -5.99
CA SER A 154 -8.94 -6.66 -5.93
C SER A 154 -9.37 -7.76 -6.92
N ALA A 155 -8.43 -8.55 -7.46
CA ALA A 155 -8.73 -9.60 -8.44
C ALA A 155 -9.65 -10.73 -7.91
N LYS A 156 -9.81 -10.85 -6.59
CA LYS A 156 -10.73 -11.81 -5.96
C LYS A 156 -12.18 -11.32 -5.89
N LEU A 157 -12.42 -10.02 -6.15
CA LEU A 157 -13.77 -9.46 -6.12
C LEU A 157 -14.61 -10.07 -7.24
N ASP A 158 -15.83 -10.48 -6.91
CA ASP A 158 -16.75 -10.99 -7.91
C ASP A 158 -17.38 -9.86 -8.76
N HIS A 159 -17.67 -10.16 -10.00
CA HIS A 159 -18.27 -9.20 -10.93
C HIS A 159 -19.67 -8.74 -10.46
N GLY A 160 -20.39 -9.57 -9.70
CA GLY A 160 -21.71 -9.23 -9.19
C GLY A 160 -21.68 -8.06 -8.22
N THR A 161 -20.62 -7.91 -7.42
CA THR A 161 -20.42 -6.76 -6.54
C THR A 161 -20.24 -5.46 -7.33
N VAL A 162 -19.43 -5.49 -8.40
CA VAL A 162 -19.23 -4.32 -9.28
C VAL A 162 -20.51 -3.97 -9.99
N ASP A 163 -21.22 -4.97 -10.55
CA ASP A 163 -22.52 -4.79 -11.23
C ASP A 163 -23.57 -4.16 -10.29
N ARG A 164 -23.56 -4.50 -8.99
CA ARG A 164 -24.46 -3.90 -7.99
C ARG A 164 -24.18 -2.42 -7.80
N LEU A 165 -22.90 -2.05 -7.62
CA LEU A 165 -22.45 -0.65 -7.49
C LEU A 165 -22.86 0.17 -8.71
N GLU A 166 -22.54 -0.31 -9.92
CA GLU A 166 -22.86 0.40 -11.17
C GLU A 166 -24.36 0.53 -11.40
N LYS A 167 -25.15 -0.51 -11.10
CA LYS A 167 -26.63 -0.45 -11.20
C LYS A 167 -27.25 0.53 -10.21
N ALA A 168 -26.64 0.71 -9.04
CA ALA A 168 -27.06 1.71 -8.07
C ALA A 168 -26.70 3.15 -8.49
N GLY A 169 -25.85 3.32 -9.51
CA GLY A 169 -25.42 4.61 -10.04
C GLY A 169 -24.02 5.04 -9.61
N ALA A 170 -23.24 4.16 -8.95
CA ALA A 170 -21.85 4.44 -8.64
C ALA A 170 -20.95 4.31 -9.88
N ASN A 171 -19.93 5.16 -9.97
CA ASN A 171 -18.88 5.07 -10.98
C ASN A 171 -17.76 4.15 -10.47
N VAL A 172 -17.50 3.02 -11.13
CA VAL A 172 -16.44 2.10 -10.77
C VAL A 172 -15.37 2.09 -11.84
N ALA A 173 -14.11 2.27 -11.44
CA ALA A 173 -12.96 2.22 -12.34
C ALA A 173 -11.89 1.25 -11.84
N TRP A 174 -11.27 0.53 -12.77
CA TRP A 174 -10.18 -0.41 -12.49
C TRP A 174 -8.83 0.25 -12.77
N PHE A 175 -7.98 0.31 -11.77
CA PHE A 175 -6.64 0.83 -11.92
C PHE A 175 -5.72 -0.23 -12.51
N ARG A 176 -5.14 0.07 -13.68
CA ARG A 176 -4.18 -0.75 -14.44
C ARG A 176 -4.62 -2.22 -14.61
N PRO A 177 -5.77 -2.47 -15.24
CA PRO A 177 -6.18 -3.81 -15.57
C PRO A 177 -5.16 -4.45 -16.52
N PRO A 178 -4.92 -5.78 -16.40
CA PRO A 178 -4.00 -6.48 -17.27
C PRO A 178 -4.41 -6.35 -18.75
N ALA A 179 -3.53 -5.80 -19.57
CA ALA A 179 -3.71 -5.71 -21.02
C ALA A 179 -2.35 -5.87 -21.72
N TRP A 180 -2.34 -6.41 -22.94
CA TRP A 180 -1.11 -6.68 -23.67
C TRP A 180 -0.26 -5.43 -23.96
N TYR A 181 -0.89 -4.24 -23.98
CA TYR A 181 -0.25 -2.93 -24.18
C TYR A 181 0.11 -2.19 -22.88
N THR A 182 -0.13 -2.78 -21.73
CA THR A 182 0.18 -2.20 -20.39
C THR A 182 1.14 -3.08 -19.60
N VAL A 183 1.91 -3.93 -20.26
CA VAL A 183 2.83 -4.88 -19.61
C VAL A 183 3.89 -4.16 -18.76
N ASP A 184 4.34 -3.00 -19.22
CA ASP A 184 5.27 -2.11 -18.50
C ASP A 184 4.70 -1.54 -17.19
N LYS A 185 3.36 -1.48 -17.08
CA LYS A 185 2.65 -0.93 -15.91
C LYS A 185 2.13 -2.01 -14.96
N LEU A 186 2.20 -3.29 -15.34
CA LEU A 186 1.65 -4.39 -14.54
C LEU A 186 2.29 -4.50 -13.16
N ASN A 187 3.53 -4.04 -12.99
CA ASN A 187 4.25 -4.11 -11.73
C ASN A 187 4.01 -2.91 -10.80
N ASN A 188 3.48 -1.80 -11.32
CA ASN A 188 3.18 -0.62 -10.51
C ASN A 188 1.72 -0.64 -10.07
N ARG A 189 1.46 -0.64 -8.76
CA ARG A 189 0.11 -0.80 -8.20
C ARG A 189 -0.33 0.42 -7.41
N MET A 190 -1.64 0.62 -7.31
CA MET A 190 -2.26 1.61 -6.43
C MET A 190 -2.33 1.02 -5.02
N HIS A 191 -1.33 1.31 -4.19
CA HIS A 191 -1.30 0.79 -2.82
C HIS A 191 -1.95 1.74 -1.80
N ARG A 192 -2.56 2.82 -2.27
CA ARG A 192 -3.36 3.77 -1.47
C ARG A 192 -4.69 3.15 -1.08
N ARG A 193 -5.12 3.39 0.16
CA ARG A 193 -6.42 3.02 0.71
C ARG A 193 -7.03 4.28 1.29
N LEU A 194 -7.93 4.90 0.52
CA LEU A 194 -8.47 6.21 0.82
C LEU A 194 -9.99 6.15 0.76
N LEU A 195 -10.64 6.84 1.69
CA LEU A 195 -12.04 7.22 1.59
C LEU A 195 -12.14 8.72 1.85
N ILE A 196 -12.77 9.44 0.94
CA ILE A 196 -13.05 10.86 1.11
C ILE A 196 -14.56 11.06 1.00
N VAL A 197 -15.15 11.73 1.99
CA VAL A 197 -16.57 12.03 2.04
C VAL A 197 -16.77 13.54 1.97
N ASP A 198 -17.60 13.97 1.01
CA ASP A 198 -17.94 15.36 0.76
C ASP A 198 -16.71 16.29 0.56
N GLY A 199 -15.57 15.73 0.20
CA GLY A 199 -14.30 16.44 0.13
C GLY A 199 -13.81 17.04 1.46
N ARG A 200 -14.44 16.69 2.60
CA ARG A 200 -14.25 17.31 3.93
C ARG A 200 -13.71 16.37 5.00
N LEU A 201 -14.01 15.09 4.88
CA LEU A 201 -13.56 14.04 5.78
C LEU A 201 -12.74 13.04 4.97
N GLY A 202 -11.49 12.80 5.38
CA GLY A 202 -10.58 11.90 4.70
C GLY A 202 -10.12 10.75 5.60
N PHE A 203 -10.06 9.55 5.06
CA PHE A 203 -9.44 8.39 5.70
C PHE A 203 -8.26 7.93 4.87
N ALA A 204 -7.14 7.62 5.53
CA ALA A 204 -5.96 7.05 4.88
C ALA A 204 -5.16 6.16 5.84
N GLY A 205 -4.61 5.06 5.33
CA GLY A 205 -3.82 4.11 6.12
C GLY A 205 -3.63 2.79 5.41
N GLY A 206 -3.48 1.71 6.18
CA GLY A 206 -3.23 0.37 5.64
C GLY A 206 -4.45 -0.53 5.52
N VAL A 207 -5.64 -0.16 6.07
CA VAL A 207 -6.85 -1.01 6.05
C VAL A 207 -7.36 -1.20 4.63
N GLY A 208 -7.45 -2.44 4.17
CA GLY A 208 -8.20 -2.81 2.96
C GLY A 208 -9.63 -3.22 3.30
N ILE A 209 -10.48 -3.41 2.29
CA ILE A 209 -11.86 -3.87 2.49
C ILE A 209 -11.90 -5.39 2.34
N ALA A 210 -11.69 -6.09 3.46
CA ALA A 210 -11.78 -7.55 3.57
C ALA A 210 -11.92 -7.94 5.04
N ASP A 211 -12.51 -9.11 5.31
CA ASP A 211 -12.80 -9.58 6.66
C ASP A 211 -11.55 -9.75 7.53
N VAL A 212 -10.37 -9.99 6.94
CA VAL A 212 -9.10 -10.07 7.68
C VAL A 212 -8.69 -8.79 8.40
N TRP A 213 -9.25 -7.64 8.07
CA TRP A 213 -9.06 -6.38 8.80
C TRP A 213 -10.17 -6.09 9.80
N THR A 214 -11.20 -6.93 9.93
CA THR A 214 -12.23 -6.75 10.97
C THR A 214 -11.67 -7.08 12.36
N GLY A 215 -12.45 -6.86 13.41
CA GLY A 215 -12.03 -7.17 14.78
C GLY A 215 -10.95 -6.22 15.32
N ASN A 216 -10.27 -6.68 16.38
CA ASN A 216 -9.27 -5.92 17.14
C ASN A 216 -7.90 -6.62 17.22
N ALA A 217 -7.53 -7.38 16.19
CA ALA A 217 -6.29 -8.17 16.17
C ALA A 217 -6.24 -9.25 17.29
N GLU A 218 -7.38 -9.80 17.64
CA GLU A 218 -7.56 -10.75 18.75
C GLU A 218 -7.16 -12.18 18.41
N ASP A 219 -7.05 -12.51 17.11
CA ASP A 219 -6.70 -13.84 16.62
C ASP A 219 -6.01 -13.78 15.25
N PRO A 220 -5.46 -14.88 14.69
CA PRO A 220 -4.74 -14.89 13.41
C PRO A 220 -5.57 -14.47 12.21
N GLU A 221 -6.88 -14.51 12.25
CA GLU A 221 -7.80 -14.14 11.19
C GLU A 221 -8.07 -12.62 11.15
N HIS A 222 -7.73 -11.88 12.22
CA HIS A 222 -7.96 -10.43 12.37
C HIS A 222 -6.65 -9.67 12.48
N TRP A 223 -6.29 -8.95 11.43
CA TRP A 223 -4.98 -8.28 11.31
C TRP A 223 -4.85 -7.01 12.14
N ARG A 224 -3.64 -6.78 12.68
CA ARG A 224 -3.26 -5.56 13.38
C ARG A 224 -2.98 -4.43 12.38
N GLU A 225 -3.71 -3.31 12.46
CA GLU A 225 -3.57 -2.20 11.53
C GLU A 225 -3.70 -0.84 12.21
N THR A 226 -3.23 0.21 11.54
CA THR A 226 -3.38 1.62 11.94
C THR A 226 -3.86 2.44 10.76
N HIS A 227 -4.90 3.24 10.96
CA HIS A 227 -5.50 4.11 9.97
C HIS A 227 -5.69 5.51 10.56
N ALA A 228 -5.84 6.54 9.73
CA ALA A 228 -6.17 7.88 10.20
C ALA A 228 -7.49 8.34 9.60
N MET A 229 -8.26 9.08 10.40
CA MET A 229 -9.37 9.91 9.98
C MET A 229 -8.95 11.38 10.16
N VAL A 230 -9.14 12.20 9.13
CA VAL A 230 -8.67 13.57 9.05
C VAL A 230 -9.79 14.50 8.64
N GLU A 231 -9.97 15.59 9.37
CA GLU A 231 -10.81 16.74 9.00
C GLU A 231 -9.93 17.99 8.88
N GLY A 232 -10.27 18.90 7.96
CA GLY A 232 -9.54 20.13 7.78
C GLY A 232 -8.76 20.22 6.47
N PRO A 233 -7.85 21.19 6.33
CA PRO A 233 -7.19 21.52 5.07
C PRO A 233 -6.38 20.39 4.43
N ALA A 234 -5.86 19.44 5.21
CA ALA A 234 -5.10 18.29 4.73
C ALA A 234 -5.94 17.30 3.91
N VAL A 235 -7.28 17.30 4.07
CA VAL A 235 -8.18 16.45 3.27
C VAL A 235 -8.04 16.72 1.77
N ARG A 236 -7.71 17.97 1.38
CA ARG A 236 -7.45 18.33 -0.02
C ARG A 236 -6.27 17.53 -0.61
N ASP A 237 -5.24 17.29 0.18
CA ASP A 237 -4.05 16.57 -0.28
C ASP A 237 -4.30 15.05 -0.28
N ILE A 238 -5.15 14.53 0.63
CA ILE A 238 -5.65 13.14 0.59
C ILE A 238 -6.51 12.93 -0.67
N LEU A 239 -7.45 13.84 -0.95
CA LEU A 239 -8.24 13.84 -2.17
C LEU A 239 -7.36 13.92 -3.43
N GLY A 240 -6.30 14.73 -3.38
CA GLY A 240 -5.30 14.78 -4.45
C GLY A 240 -4.70 13.40 -4.76
N GLY A 241 -4.44 12.59 -3.72
CA GLY A 241 -4.01 11.20 -3.88
C GLY A 241 -5.04 10.30 -4.58
N PHE A 242 -6.32 10.47 -4.25
CA PHE A 242 -7.41 9.80 -4.97
C PHE A 242 -7.50 10.26 -6.42
N MET A 243 -7.50 11.57 -6.67
CA MET A 243 -7.64 12.17 -7.99
C MET A 243 -6.55 11.71 -8.98
N GLU A 244 -5.31 11.52 -8.51
CA GLU A 244 -4.22 11.00 -9.34
C GLU A 244 -4.55 9.62 -9.92
N ASN A 245 -5.03 8.72 -9.08
CA ASN A 245 -5.39 7.36 -9.51
C ASN A 245 -6.72 7.32 -10.28
N TRP A 246 -7.70 8.14 -9.88
CA TRP A 246 -8.97 8.27 -10.58
C TRP A 246 -8.79 8.80 -12.01
N ALA A 247 -8.02 9.87 -12.17
CA ALA A 247 -7.76 10.45 -13.48
C ALA A 247 -7.06 9.46 -14.42
N GLU A 248 -6.16 8.60 -13.89
CA GLU A 248 -5.53 7.54 -14.69
C GLU A 248 -6.52 6.42 -15.06
N ALA A 249 -7.38 6.01 -14.12
CA ALA A 249 -8.27 4.86 -14.31
C ALA A 249 -9.52 5.22 -15.12
N ALA A 250 -10.14 6.37 -14.84
CA ALA A 250 -11.42 6.80 -15.42
C ALA A 250 -11.27 7.84 -16.56
N ASN A 251 -10.09 8.47 -16.73
CA ASN A 251 -9.87 9.62 -17.62
C ASN A 251 -10.79 10.83 -17.31
N VAL A 252 -11.13 11.02 -16.02
CA VAL A 252 -11.99 12.09 -15.52
C VAL A 252 -11.25 12.89 -14.47
N VAL A 253 -11.34 14.20 -14.52
CA VAL A 253 -10.84 15.12 -13.50
C VAL A 253 -12.02 15.60 -12.66
N LEU A 254 -12.02 15.29 -11.38
CA LEU A 254 -13.05 15.69 -10.45
C LEU A 254 -12.97 17.18 -10.11
N SER A 255 -14.13 17.81 -9.90
CA SER A 255 -14.26 19.23 -9.59
C SER A 255 -15.54 19.51 -8.80
N GLY A 256 -15.89 20.77 -8.59
CA GLY A 256 -17.15 21.14 -7.94
C GLY A 256 -17.28 20.64 -6.52
N ALA A 257 -18.25 19.79 -6.22
CA ALA A 257 -18.54 19.29 -4.88
C ALA A 257 -17.42 18.46 -4.25
N HIS A 258 -16.53 17.88 -5.06
CA HIS A 258 -15.36 17.15 -4.58
C HIS A 258 -14.30 18.06 -3.94
N VAL A 259 -14.27 19.35 -4.30
CA VAL A 259 -13.24 20.31 -3.85
C VAL A 259 -13.91 21.50 -3.12
N PRO A 260 -14.59 21.27 -1.99
CA PRO A 260 -15.24 22.32 -1.24
C PRO A 260 -14.23 23.24 -0.55
N GLU A 261 -14.70 24.35 -0.03
CA GLU A 261 -13.98 25.11 0.98
C GLU A 261 -13.90 24.27 2.27
N LEU A 262 -12.70 24.22 2.87
CA LEU A 262 -12.43 23.38 4.04
C LEU A 262 -12.41 24.22 5.31
N ALA A 263 -13.01 23.67 6.36
CA ALA A 263 -12.92 24.24 7.70
C ALA A 263 -11.48 24.17 8.22
N THR A 264 -11.12 25.14 9.05
CA THR A 264 -9.87 25.17 9.80
C THR A 264 -10.21 25.20 11.28
N PHE A 265 -9.53 24.44 12.10
CA PHE A 265 -9.76 24.35 13.54
C PHE A 265 -8.65 25.13 14.28
N ASP A 266 -9.05 26.04 15.19
CA ASP A 266 -8.09 26.87 15.94
C ASP A 266 -7.20 26.04 16.88
N ASP A 267 -7.73 24.92 17.39
CA ASP A 267 -7.04 23.91 18.21
C ASP A 267 -6.46 22.76 17.37
N GLY A 268 -6.43 22.92 16.04
CA GLY A 268 -6.03 21.87 15.11
C GLY A 268 -4.53 21.71 14.96
N VAL A 269 -4.12 20.57 14.44
CA VAL A 269 -2.72 20.18 14.29
C VAL A 269 -2.20 20.43 12.86
N ASP A 270 -0.88 20.53 12.75
CA ASP A 270 -0.18 20.62 11.49
C ASP A 270 0.00 19.22 10.88
N VAL A 271 -0.37 19.08 9.61
CA VAL A 271 -0.32 17.81 8.87
C VAL A 271 0.38 18.01 7.53
N GLN A 272 1.26 17.09 7.17
CA GLN A 272 1.80 16.94 5.82
C GLN A 272 1.28 15.62 5.22
N VAL A 273 0.74 15.66 4.01
CA VAL A 273 0.30 14.47 3.27
C VAL A 273 1.28 14.19 2.15
N ILE A 274 2.09 13.16 2.33
CA ILE A 274 3.15 12.78 1.40
C ILE A 274 2.58 11.76 0.41
N ARG A 275 2.47 12.17 -0.85
CA ARG A 275 2.06 11.32 -1.96
C ARG A 275 3.29 10.86 -2.72
N SER A 276 3.43 9.56 -2.90
CA SER A 276 4.49 8.95 -3.71
C SER A 276 3.89 8.23 -4.90
N SER A 277 4.46 8.47 -6.08
CA SER A 277 4.08 7.77 -7.30
C SER A 277 5.30 7.63 -8.21
N PRO A 278 5.67 6.42 -8.64
CA PRO A 278 6.82 6.18 -9.51
C PRO A 278 6.73 6.87 -10.86
N ARG A 279 5.52 7.21 -11.31
CA ARG A 279 5.28 7.89 -12.60
C ARG A 279 5.86 9.28 -12.68
N SER A 280 5.88 9.99 -11.57
CA SER A 280 6.44 11.34 -11.50
C SER A 280 7.96 11.36 -11.37
N GLY A 281 8.62 10.19 -11.43
CA GLY A 281 10.06 10.05 -11.17
C GLY A 281 10.42 10.27 -9.70
N GLY A 282 9.40 10.41 -8.85
CA GLY A 282 9.55 10.70 -7.44
C GLY A 282 9.46 9.44 -6.57
N THR A 283 10.47 9.25 -5.76
CA THR A 283 10.50 8.27 -4.67
C THR A 283 10.29 9.02 -3.35
N ALA A 284 9.20 9.79 -3.25
CA ALA A 284 8.97 10.68 -2.11
C ALA A 284 8.99 9.95 -0.77
N THR A 285 8.43 8.74 -0.69
CA THR A 285 8.50 7.91 0.53
C THR A 285 9.91 7.43 0.84
N ALA A 286 10.69 7.04 -0.16
CA ALA A 286 12.08 6.63 0.04
C ALA A 286 12.96 7.81 0.51
N GLN A 287 12.76 8.99 -0.07
CA GLN A 287 13.44 10.22 0.36
C GLN A 287 13.06 10.60 1.77
N LEU A 288 11.75 10.61 2.09
CA LEU A 288 11.22 10.89 3.41
C LEU A 288 11.83 9.98 4.47
N PHE A 289 11.73 8.66 4.28
CA PHE A 289 12.22 7.69 5.27
C PHE A 289 13.74 7.76 5.41
N SER A 290 14.47 7.93 4.31
CA SER A 290 15.93 8.07 4.37
C SER A 290 16.36 9.35 5.11
N ALA A 291 15.72 10.49 4.84
CA ALA A 291 15.97 11.75 5.55
C ALA A 291 15.64 11.62 7.04
N THR A 292 14.49 10.98 7.38
CA THR A 292 14.08 10.76 8.77
C THR A 292 15.13 9.96 9.54
N VAL A 293 15.60 8.83 8.97
CA VAL A 293 16.63 7.99 9.62
C VAL A 293 17.98 8.70 9.74
N ALA A 294 18.34 9.50 8.72
CA ALA A 294 19.59 10.28 8.77
C ALA A 294 19.55 11.38 9.83
N GLY A 295 18.40 12.06 10.01
CA GLY A 295 18.24 13.20 10.92
C GLY A 295 17.93 12.84 12.37
N VAL A 296 17.45 11.63 12.66
CA VAL A 296 17.03 11.22 14.01
C VAL A 296 18.19 11.24 15.02
N LYS A 297 17.91 11.68 16.27
CA LYS A 297 18.93 11.84 17.31
C LYS A 297 18.67 10.98 18.55
N GLU A 298 17.43 10.72 18.93
CA GLU A 298 17.06 10.10 20.22
C GLU A 298 16.40 8.74 20.01
N ARG A 299 15.26 8.68 19.28
CA ARG A 299 14.48 7.46 19.08
C ARG A 299 13.99 7.31 17.66
N LEU A 300 14.03 6.10 17.16
CA LEU A 300 13.44 5.69 15.89
C LEU A 300 12.68 4.37 16.09
N TRP A 301 11.35 4.44 16.15
CA TRP A 301 10.50 3.27 16.31
C TRP A 301 9.69 3.05 15.04
N ILE A 302 9.80 1.89 14.47
CA ILE A 302 9.24 1.53 13.18
C ILE A 302 8.33 0.33 13.32
N THR A 303 7.09 0.45 12.87
CA THR A 303 6.17 -0.66 12.63
C THR A 303 5.98 -0.82 11.14
N THR A 304 6.21 -2.01 10.60
CA THR A 304 6.03 -2.26 9.18
C THR A 304 5.57 -3.69 8.89
N ALA A 305 4.60 -3.83 7.99
CA ALA A 305 4.11 -5.15 7.58
C ALA A 305 5.16 -5.95 6.82
N TYR A 306 5.90 -5.29 5.93
CA TYR A 306 6.98 -5.90 5.17
C TYR A 306 8.26 -5.11 5.35
N PHE A 307 9.32 -5.81 5.74
CA PHE A 307 10.64 -5.24 5.98
C PHE A 307 11.67 -5.91 5.08
N ALA A 308 11.88 -5.32 3.92
CA ALA A 308 12.90 -5.77 2.96
C ALA A 308 13.51 -4.56 2.21
N PRO A 309 14.04 -3.56 2.93
CA PRO A 309 14.62 -2.37 2.30
C PRO A 309 15.92 -2.66 1.58
N GLY A 310 16.38 -1.72 0.74
CA GLY A 310 17.67 -1.77 0.07
C GLY A 310 18.86 -1.65 1.04
N GLU A 311 20.05 -2.06 0.59
CA GLU A 311 21.27 -2.05 1.40
C GLU A 311 21.59 -0.65 1.96
N ALA A 312 21.42 0.40 1.16
CA ALA A 312 21.66 1.78 1.59
C ALA A 312 20.75 2.21 2.77
N PHE A 313 19.51 1.77 2.80
CA PHE A 313 18.60 2.06 3.92
C PHE A 313 19.00 1.27 5.18
N ILE A 314 19.49 0.03 5.03
CA ILE A 314 20.06 -0.75 6.13
C ILE A 314 21.29 -0.04 6.71
N ASP A 315 22.15 0.53 5.86
CA ASP A 315 23.32 1.30 6.30
C ASP A 315 22.90 2.52 7.15
N LEU A 316 21.86 3.27 6.71
CA LEU A 316 21.33 4.39 7.47
C LEU A 316 20.79 3.97 8.86
N LEU A 317 20.11 2.82 8.95
CA LEU A 317 19.62 2.30 10.23
C LEU A 317 20.78 1.89 11.15
N CYS A 318 21.80 1.24 10.60
CA CYS A 318 23.01 0.89 11.35
C CYS A 318 23.75 2.14 11.86
N ASP A 319 23.87 3.16 11.01
CA ASP A 319 24.49 4.44 11.36
C ASP A 319 23.69 5.17 12.45
N ALA A 320 22.36 5.16 12.39
CA ALA A 320 21.51 5.74 13.42
C ALA A 320 21.75 5.06 14.78
N ALA A 321 21.73 3.72 14.82
CA ALA A 321 22.04 2.97 16.03
C ALA A 321 23.48 3.23 16.52
N GLY A 322 24.47 3.31 15.60
CA GLY A 322 25.85 3.65 15.90
C GLY A 322 26.04 5.07 16.50
N ARG A 323 25.14 6.00 16.19
CA ARG A 323 25.06 7.33 16.81
C ARG A 323 24.42 7.32 18.22
N GLY A 324 23.92 6.17 18.68
CA GLY A 324 23.26 6.02 19.99
C GLY A 324 21.74 6.23 19.98
N VAL A 325 21.12 6.28 18.81
CA VAL A 325 19.65 6.36 18.69
C VAL A 325 19.01 5.04 19.15
N ASP A 326 17.94 5.10 19.95
CA ASP A 326 17.09 3.94 20.31
C ASP A 326 16.31 3.48 19.09
N VAL A 327 16.90 2.60 18.27
CA VAL A 327 16.24 2.06 17.05
C VAL A 327 15.54 0.76 17.37
N LYS A 328 14.21 0.75 17.24
CA LYS A 328 13.36 -0.44 17.37
C LYS A 328 12.55 -0.66 16.11
N ILE A 329 12.53 -1.90 15.63
CA ILE A 329 11.76 -2.29 14.44
C ILE A 329 10.81 -3.41 14.83
N LEU A 330 9.52 -3.18 14.68
CA LEU A 330 8.46 -4.14 14.91
C LEU A 330 7.98 -4.67 13.55
N VAL A 331 8.09 -5.97 13.37
CA VAL A 331 7.78 -6.69 12.11
C VAL A 331 6.88 -7.88 12.36
N ASN A 332 6.43 -8.53 11.29
CA ASN A 332 5.66 -9.76 11.40
C ASN A 332 6.46 -10.91 12.03
N GLY A 333 5.81 -11.61 12.96
CA GLY A 333 6.21 -12.91 13.45
C GLY A 333 5.81 -14.04 12.48
N PRO A 334 5.40 -15.20 12.99
CA PRO A 334 5.05 -16.36 12.15
C PRO A 334 3.75 -16.16 11.36
N ASN A 335 2.84 -15.31 11.86
CA ASN A 335 1.56 -15.03 11.21
C ASN A 335 1.74 -13.97 10.14
N VAL A 336 2.04 -14.38 8.91
CA VAL A 336 2.27 -13.50 7.77
C VAL A 336 1.71 -14.13 6.50
N ASP A 337 1.13 -13.31 5.63
CA ASP A 337 0.56 -13.77 4.36
C ASP A 337 1.63 -14.11 3.29
N LYS A 338 2.82 -13.50 3.39
CA LYS A 338 3.95 -13.67 2.47
C LYS A 338 5.22 -14.08 3.20
N GLU A 339 5.34 -15.36 3.55
CA GLU A 339 6.52 -15.92 4.23
C GLU A 339 7.85 -15.59 3.53
N VAL A 340 7.85 -15.57 2.18
CA VAL A 340 9.04 -15.27 1.38
C VAL A 340 9.56 -13.86 1.63
N VAL A 341 8.68 -12.86 1.80
CA VAL A 341 9.08 -11.48 2.10
C VAL A 341 9.72 -11.42 3.48
N ARG A 342 9.12 -12.09 4.48
CA ARG A 342 9.66 -12.18 5.83
C ARG A 342 11.04 -12.85 5.84
N GLU A 343 11.21 -14.00 5.18
CA GLU A 343 12.50 -14.69 5.07
C GLU A 343 13.56 -13.81 4.38
N THR A 344 13.18 -13.09 3.32
CA THR A 344 14.08 -12.18 2.62
C THR A 344 14.56 -11.03 3.53
N GLY A 345 13.66 -10.44 4.32
CA GLY A 345 14.00 -9.39 5.28
C GLY A 345 14.94 -9.89 6.39
N GLN A 346 14.73 -11.09 6.91
CA GLN A 346 15.55 -11.70 7.96
C GLN A 346 17.02 -11.87 7.57
N ARG A 347 17.36 -11.87 6.27
CA ARG A 347 18.75 -11.88 5.81
C ARG A 347 19.54 -10.68 6.33
N GLN A 348 18.92 -9.52 6.42
CA GLN A 348 19.59 -8.26 6.83
C GLN A 348 19.64 -8.08 8.35
N TYR A 349 18.91 -8.89 9.13
CA TYR A 349 18.83 -8.72 10.59
C TYR A 349 20.20 -8.80 11.27
N GLY A 350 21.11 -9.65 10.78
CA GLY A 350 22.44 -9.78 11.39
C GLY A 350 23.19 -8.46 11.46
N ARG A 351 23.20 -7.69 10.38
CA ARG A 351 23.89 -6.38 10.33
C ARG A 351 23.24 -5.38 11.28
N LEU A 352 21.88 -5.34 11.29
CA LEU A 352 21.12 -4.46 12.16
C LEU A 352 21.36 -4.78 13.64
N LEU A 353 21.28 -6.05 14.02
CA LEU A 353 21.49 -6.51 15.39
C LEU A 353 22.94 -6.28 15.86
N GLU A 354 23.93 -6.47 14.99
CA GLU A 354 25.35 -6.17 15.28
C GLU A 354 25.58 -4.67 15.48
N ALA A 355 24.82 -3.82 14.80
CA ALA A 355 24.87 -2.37 14.97
C ALA A 355 24.10 -1.85 16.22
N GLY A 356 23.33 -2.71 16.91
CA GLY A 356 22.56 -2.34 18.09
C GLY A 356 21.09 -2.02 17.84
N VAL A 357 20.57 -2.22 16.60
CA VAL A 357 19.15 -2.13 16.31
C VAL A 357 18.41 -3.29 16.97
N ARG A 358 17.30 -3.00 17.65
CA ARG A 358 16.44 -4.01 18.25
C ARG A 358 15.29 -4.36 17.30
N ILE A 359 15.05 -5.66 17.09
CA ILE A 359 14.03 -6.18 16.19
C ILE A 359 13.05 -7.02 17.00
N PHE A 360 11.75 -6.78 16.80
CA PHE A 360 10.67 -7.48 17.48
C PHE A 360 9.76 -8.13 16.46
N GLU A 361 9.39 -9.39 16.69
CA GLU A 361 8.45 -10.14 15.87
C GLU A 361 7.09 -10.21 16.58
N TYR A 362 6.07 -9.54 16.01
CA TYR A 362 4.69 -9.54 16.51
C TYR A 362 4.06 -10.92 16.42
N GLN A 363 3.54 -11.46 17.53
CA GLN A 363 3.13 -12.87 17.61
C GLN A 363 1.64 -13.13 17.36
N PRO A 364 0.67 -12.28 17.81
CA PRO A 364 -0.74 -12.66 17.85
C PRO A 364 -1.35 -12.94 16.48
N THR A 365 -1.09 -12.08 15.51
CA THR A 365 -1.67 -12.12 14.17
C THR A 365 -0.75 -11.47 13.15
N MET A 366 -1.19 -11.26 11.91
CA MET A 366 -0.45 -10.46 10.95
C MET A 366 -0.44 -8.99 11.37
N LEU A 367 0.76 -8.44 11.57
CA LEU A 367 0.99 -7.02 11.73
C LEU A 367 0.99 -6.36 10.35
N HIS A 368 -0.03 -5.56 10.06
CA HIS A 368 -0.12 -4.89 8.76
C HIS A 368 0.02 -3.35 8.86
N ALA A 369 0.21 -2.79 10.05
CA ALA A 369 0.43 -1.36 10.28
C ALA A 369 1.75 -0.84 9.68
N LYS A 370 1.77 0.41 9.26
CA LYS A 370 2.93 1.14 8.76
C LYS A 370 3.00 2.47 9.49
N VAL A 371 3.84 2.52 10.52
CA VAL A 371 4.02 3.68 11.40
C VAL A 371 5.50 3.90 11.64
N MET A 372 5.95 5.14 11.60
CA MET A 372 7.30 5.53 12.00
C MET A 372 7.20 6.68 12.98
N ILE A 373 7.86 6.55 14.12
CA ILE A 373 8.02 7.59 15.14
C ILE A 373 9.51 7.91 15.23
N ALA A 374 9.87 9.16 14.98
CA ALA A 374 11.25 9.63 14.99
C ALA A 374 11.31 10.94 15.79
N ASP A 375 11.92 10.89 16.97
CA ASP A 375 12.01 12.04 17.89
C ASP A 375 10.64 12.72 18.13
N GLY A 376 10.49 13.96 17.70
CA GLY A 376 9.26 14.77 17.79
C GLY A 376 8.35 14.71 16.55
N TRP A 377 8.48 13.70 15.70
CA TRP A 377 7.75 13.55 14.45
C TRP A 377 7.23 12.12 14.27
N ALA A 378 6.08 11.97 13.65
CA ALA A 378 5.58 10.66 13.28
C ALA A 378 4.86 10.69 11.93
N ASN A 379 4.80 9.53 11.29
CA ASN A 379 3.91 9.28 10.16
C ASN A 379 3.21 7.92 10.26
N LEU A 380 2.09 7.84 9.57
CA LEU A 380 1.38 6.59 9.31
C LEU A 380 0.79 6.59 7.88
N GLY A 381 0.51 5.43 7.32
CA GLY A 381 -0.07 5.38 5.97
C GLY A 381 0.00 4.00 5.31
N SER A 382 0.24 3.99 4.01
CA SER A 382 0.19 2.76 3.22
C SER A 382 1.57 2.15 2.90
N SER A 383 2.68 2.91 3.03
CA SER A 383 4.01 2.51 2.56
C SER A 383 4.73 1.56 3.50
N ASN A 384 5.11 0.40 3.01
CA ASN A 384 6.03 -0.53 3.71
C ASN A 384 7.49 -0.10 3.55
N LEU A 385 8.36 -0.67 4.39
CA LEU A 385 9.81 -0.54 4.24
C LEU A 385 10.35 -1.65 3.32
N GLU A 386 9.94 -1.58 2.07
CA GLU A 386 10.35 -2.53 1.04
C GLU A 386 10.49 -1.84 -0.33
N HIS A 387 11.10 -2.54 -1.27
CA HIS A 387 11.40 -1.99 -2.59
C HIS A 387 10.14 -1.52 -3.35
N ARG A 388 9.06 -2.29 -3.31
CA ARG A 388 7.83 -1.95 -4.05
C ARG A 388 7.26 -0.60 -3.61
N SER A 389 7.11 -0.42 -2.30
CA SER A 389 6.62 0.84 -1.73
C SER A 389 7.56 2.01 -2.01
N PHE A 390 8.87 1.78 -2.11
CA PHE A 390 9.83 2.84 -2.37
C PHE A 390 9.90 3.25 -3.85
N GLY A 391 9.65 2.35 -4.79
CA GLY A 391 9.93 2.62 -6.18
C GLY A 391 8.91 2.15 -7.21
N LEU A 392 7.86 1.45 -6.81
CA LEU A 392 6.90 0.85 -7.75
C LEU A 392 5.44 1.19 -7.47
N ASP A 393 5.04 1.34 -6.20
CA ASP A 393 3.65 1.50 -5.85
C ASP A 393 3.29 2.96 -5.57
N ASP A 394 2.03 3.32 -5.87
CA ASP A 394 1.49 4.61 -5.46
C ASP A 394 1.13 4.53 -3.98
N GLU A 395 1.75 5.37 -3.17
CA GLU A 395 1.64 5.38 -1.71
C GLU A 395 1.14 6.72 -1.18
N LEU A 396 0.64 6.72 0.05
CA LEU A 396 0.30 7.94 0.77
C LEU A 396 0.63 7.78 2.25
N MET A 397 1.36 8.76 2.81
CA MET A 397 1.66 8.87 4.23
C MET A 397 1.11 10.17 4.78
N ILE A 398 0.63 10.14 6.02
CA ILE A 398 0.21 11.31 6.80
C ILE A 398 1.25 11.51 7.88
N ALA A 399 1.83 12.70 7.97
CA ALA A 399 2.86 13.05 8.94
C ALA A 399 2.45 14.25 9.79
N PHE A 400 2.87 14.26 11.05
CA PHE A 400 2.55 15.30 12.02
C PHE A 400 3.61 15.36 13.14
N THR A 401 3.56 16.46 13.90
CA THR A 401 4.47 16.74 15.02
C THR A 401 3.72 16.94 16.36
N ASP A 402 2.41 16.71 16.38
CA ASP A 402 1.57 16.90 17.57
C ASP A 402 1.94 15.90 18.67
N PRO A 403 2.27 16.38 19.91
CA PRO A 403 2.70 15.49 20.99
C PRO A 403 1.66 14.47 21.41
N SER A 404 0.37 14.81 21.38
CA SER A 404 -0.71 13.89 21.79
C SER A 404 -0.84 12.72 20.82
N LEU A 405 -0.76 12.99 19.51
CA LEU A 405 -0.77 11.95 18.49
C LEU A 405 0.50 11.09 18.52
N LEU A 406 1.65 11.71 18.82
CA LEU A 406 2.90 10.96 18.98
C LEU A 406 2.83 10.03 20.20
N ASP A 407 2.31 10.50 21.32
CA ASP A 407 2.16 9.70 22.55
C ASP A 407 1.16 8.56 22.34
N GLU A 408 0.06 8.78 21.63
CA GLU A 408 -0.90 7.74 21.26
C GLU A 408 -0.24 6.65 20.41
N LEU A 409 0.50 7.02 19.35
CA LEU A 409 1.21 6.05 18.52
C LEU A 409 2.33 5.33 19.29
N ALA A 410 3.04 6.02 20.18
CA ALA A 410 4.05 5.43 21.05
C ALA A 410 3.43 4.44 22.04
N GLY A 411 2.25 4.75 22.58
CA GLY A 411 1.46 3.84 23.40
C GLY A 411 1.08 2.57 22.65
N HIS A 412 0.55 2.69 21.43
CA HIS A 412 0.23 1.56 20.57
C HIS A 412 1.47 0.69 20.26
N PHE A 413 2.62 1.33 19.99
CA PHE A 413 3.86 0.62 19.75
C PHE A 413 4.33 -0.15 20.98
N ALA A 414 4.24 0.46 22.17
CA ALA A 414 4.62 -0.19 23.42
C ALA A 414 3.73 -1.41 23.73
N GLU A 415 2.41 -1.30 23.57
CA GLU A 415 1.47 -2.42 23.73
C GLU A 415 1.75 -3.55 22.72
N ASP A 416 2.05 -3.22 21.46
CA ASP A 416 2.39 -4.20 20.44
C ASP A 416 3.73 -4.91 20.76
N LEU A 417 4.69 -4.23 21.43
CA LEU A 417 5.92 -4.86 21.92
C LEU A 417 5.68 -5.88 23.05
N GLU A 418 4.70 -5.65 23.93
CA GLU A 418 4.39 -6.57 25.05
C GLU A 418 3.99 -7.97 24.57
N VAL A 419 3.42 -8.06 23.36
CA VAL A 419 2.98 -9.31 22.74
C VAL A 419 3.92 -9.78 21.62
N SER A 420 5.12 -9.26 21.59
CA SER A 420 6.14 -9.53 20.56
C SER A 420 7.36 -10.24 21.14
N ASP A 421 7.99 -11.08 20.35
CA ASP A 421 9.27 -11.71 20.70
C ASP A 421 10.45 -10.87 20.17
N GLU A 422 11.39 -10.53 21.05
CA GLU A 422 12.63 -9.90 20.59
C GLU A 422 13.49 -10.90 19.82
N PHE A 423 13.89 -10.52 18.63
CA PHE A 423 14.75 -11.33 17.76
C PHE A 423 16.21 -11.01 18.01
N ASP A 424 16.96 -11.94 18.60
CA ASP A 424 18.36 -11.74 18.99
C ASP A 424 19.37 -12.27 17.97
N LEU A 425 20.63 -11.86 18.11
CA LEU A 425 21.73 -12.26 17.26
C LEU A 425 22.03 -13.76 17.34
N ASN A 426 21.79 -14.41 18.49
CA ASN A 426 22.02 -15.86 18.65
C ASN A 426 20.99 -16.64 17.83
N ARG A 427 19.71 -16.25 17.90
CA ARG A 427 18.64 -16.82 17.08
C ARG A 427 18.96 -16.64 15.59
N TRP A 428 19.50 -15.49 15.18
CA TRP A 428 19.92 -15.23 13.80
C TRP A 428 21.07 -16.15 13.36
N LYS A 429 22.10 -16.34 14.19
CA LYS A 429 23.26 -17.19 13.90
C LYS A 429 22.90 -18.68 13.81
N GLN A 430 21.90 -19.14 14.55
CA GLN A 430 21.46 -20.54 14.60
C GLN A 430 20.56 -20.95 13.42
N ARG A 431 20.30 -20.08 12.44
CA ARG A 431 19.49 -20.40 11.27
C ARG A 431 20.06 -21.58 10.49
N SER A 432 19.17 -22.53 10.10
CA SER A 432 19.55 -23.70 9.32
C SER A 432 20.12 -23.31 7.94
N PHE A 433 20.94 -24.17 7.35
CA PHE A 433 21.44 -23.97 5.98
C PHE A 433 20.29 -23.83 4.96
N ALA A 434 19.23 -24.64 5.11
CA ALA A 434 18.07 -24.56 4.24
C ALA A 434 17.36 -23.19 4.32
N LYS A 435 17.26 -22.59 5.52
CA LYS A 435 16.70 -21.23 5.70
C LYS A 435 17.58 -20.19 5.02
N ARG A 436 18.89 -20.24 5.20
CA ARG A 436 19.85 -19.32 4.55
C ARG A 436 19.76 -19.41 3.01
N ALA A 437 19.59 -20.61 2.46
CA ALA A 437 19.43 -20.81 1.02
C ALA A 437 18.12 -20.18 0.49
N ARG A 438 17.02 -20.31 1.24
CA ARG A 438 15.74 -19.65 0.88
C ARG A 438 15.81 -18.13 0.95
N GLU A 439 16.46 -17.58 1.97
CA GLU A 439 16.71 -16.14 2.11
C GLU A 439 17.47 -15.58 0.90
N VAL A 440 18.49 -16.31 0.41
CA VAL A 440 19.25 -15.93 -0.79
C VAL A 440 18.40 -16.05 -2.05
N ALA A 441 17.60 -17.11 -2.17
CA ALA A 441 16.71 -17.30 -3.32
C ALA A 441 15.62 -16.20 -3.33
N GLY A 442 15.01 -15.88 -2.18
CA GLY A 442 14.04 -14.79 -2.05
C GLY A 442 14.61 -13.45 -2.47
N ASP A 443 15.87 -13.16 -2.12
CA ASP A 443 16.53 -11.92 -2.52
C ASP A 443 16.68 -11.75 -4.05
N LEU A 444 16.72 -12.85 -4.82
CA LEU A 444 16.71 -12.79 -6.28
C LEU A 444 15.37 -12.27 -6.82
N PHE A 445 14.28 -12.49 -6.08
CA PHE A 445 12.91 -12.12 -6.46
C PHE A 445 12.40 -10.88 -5.69
N ARG A 446 13.26 -10.17 -4.98
CA ARG A 446 12.90 -9.00 -4.13
C ARG A 446 12.07 -7.95 -4.86
N GLN A 447 12.20 -7.82 -6.18
CA GLN A 447 11.42 -6.87 -6.99
C GLN A 447 9.98 -7.32 -7.25
N SER A 448 9.66 -8.59 -6.96
CA SER A 448 8.35 -9.17 -7.25
C SER A 448 7.42 -9.19 -6.04
N PHE A 449 7.92 -8.75 -4.87
CA PHE A 449 7.19 -8.75 -3.60
C PHE A 449 6.66 -7.40 -3.25
#